data_1804394437cecfa9ee408d666f851345
#
_entry.id   1804394437cecfa9ee408d666f851345
#
_cell.length_a   1.000
_cell.length_b   1.000
_cell.length_c   1.000
_cell.angle_alpha   90.00
_cell.angle_beta   90.00
_cell.angle_gamma   90.00
#
_symmetry.space_group_name_H-M   'P 1'
#
loop_
_entity.id
_entity.type
_entity.pdbx_description
1 polymer ?
#
loop_
_entity_poly.entity_id
_entity_poly.type
_entity_poly.pdbx_seq_one_letter_code
_entity_poly.pdbx_strand_id
1 'polypeptide(L)'
;MASQERITKAYQTARRISYNDESKFIVFSDVHRGDNSFADDFANNRNIDHHALNHYFKNGFTYCELGDGDELWENLDFKSVFYTHTNIYFLLKKFYDENRLYRLIGNHDMVYQKQKYVEKHLYTYFDKVTGKDQPLFPGITFTEGLILEHETSKQEIFMLHGHQADWWNYRAWKFNRFMVRALWRQLQIFGIGDPTSPAKNFKELIKVERRTKKWIQDNDNLLTIIGHTHRPRFPKPGEIAFFNDGSCVHPRSI
;
A
#
# COMPACT_ATOMS: atom_id res chain seq x y z
N MET A 1 -20.03 -9.26 6.20
CA MET A 1 -18.96 -10.10 5.62
C MET A 1 -17.89 -10.28 6.68
N ALA A 2 -17.56 -11.52 7.03
CA ALA A 2 -16.51 -11.84 7.99
C ALA A 2 -15.11 -11.50 7.42
N SER A 3 -14.09 -11.42 8.27
CA SER A 3 -12.72 -11.11 7.79
C SER A 3 -12.19 -12.18 6.82
N GLN A 4 -12.48 -13.44 7.07
CA GLN A 4 -12.11 -14.55 6.18
C GLN A 4 -12.71 -14.38 4.77
N GLU A 5 -13.99 -14.04 4.68
CA GLU A 5 -14.67 -13.80 3.40
C GLU A 5 -14.06 -12.62 2.62
N ARG A 6 -13.60 -11.58 3.33
CA ARG A 6 -12.96 -10.42 2.68
C ARG A 6 -11.60 -10.77 2.11
N ILE A 7 -10.78 -11.54 2.87
CA ILE A 7 -9.50 -12.02 2.36
C ILE A 7 -9.71 -12.97 1.18
N THR A 8 -10.68 -13.89 1.27
CA THR A 8 -11.05 -14.79 0.16
C THR A 8 -11.49 -14.01 -1.07
N LYS A 9 -12.31 -12.96 -0.89
CA LYS A 9 -12.69 -12.09 -2.00
C LYS A 9 -11.48 -11.39 -2.64
N ALA A 10 -10.57 -10.85 -1.83
CA ALA A 10 -9.35 -10.22 -2.33
C ALA A 10 -8.50 -11.21 -3.13
N TYR A 11 -8.39 -12.47 -2.69
CA TYR A 11 -7.72 -13.54 -3.41
C TYR A 11 -8.40 -13.87 -4.75
N GLN A 12 -9.73 -14.05 -4.73
CA GLN A 12 -10.51 -14.40 -5.93
C GLN A 12 -10.51 -13.32 -7.01
N THR A 13 -10.42 -12.04 -6.59
CA THR A 13 -10.40 -10.88 -7.49
C THR A 13 -9.00 -10.30 -7.70
N ALA A 14 -7.97 -10.98 -7.19
CA ALA A 14 -6.59 -10.55 -7.32
C ALA A 14 -6.14 -10.50 -8.77
N ARG A 15 -5.33 -9.49 -9.10
CA ARG A 15 -4.59 -9.48 -10.34
C ARG A 15 -3.54 -10.58 -10.31
N ARG A 16 -3.43 -11.39 -11.37
CA ARG A 16 -2.43 -12.45 -11.49
C ARG A 16 -1.34 -12.04 -12.46
N ILE A 17 -0.09 -12.27 -12.09
CA ILE A 17 1.08 -12.07 -12.93
C ILE A 17 2.01 -13.26 -12.81
N SER A 18 2.55 -13.69 -13.95
CA SER A 18 3.52 -14.79 -13.99
C SER A 18 4.90 -14.29 -13.55
N TYR A 19 5.68 -15.18 -12.94
CA TYR A 19 7.09 -14.95 -12.64
C TYR A 19 7.90 -16.24 -12.84
N ASN A 20 9.20 -16.11 -13.01
CA ASN A 20 10.17 -17.19 -13.11
C ASN A 20 11.38 -16.93 -12.19
N ASP A 21 12.36 -17.83 -12.21
CA ASP A 21 13.53 -17.78 -11.31
C ASP A 21 14.43 -16.54 -11.51
N GLU A 22 14.28 -15.83 -12.65
CA GLU A 22 15.04 -14.59 -12.94
C GLU A 22 14.27 -13.32 -12.55
N SER A 23 12.98 -13.45 -12.23
CA SER A 23 12.11 -12.32 -11.91
C SER A 23 12.51 -11.66 -10.60
N LYS A 24 12.51 -10.34 -10.58
CA LYS A 24 12.89 -9.54 -9.41
C LYS A 24 11.75 -8.64 -8.99
N PHE A 25 11.29 -8.81 -7.76
CA PHE A 25 10.25 -7.98 -7.18
C PHE A 25 10.77 -7.26 -5.94
N ILE A 26 10.35 -6.03 -5.76
CA ILE A 26 10.47 -5.30 -4.50
C ILE A 26 9.08 -4.93 -4.02
N VAL A 27 8.83 -5.17 -2.75
CA VAL A 27 7.51 -5.02 -2.13
C VAL A 27 7.62 -3.97 -1.03
N PHE A 28 6.82 -2.91 -1.10
CA PHE A 28 6.65 -1.93 -0.05
C PHE A 28 5.17 -1.74 0.25
N SER A 29 4.84 -1.36 1.48
CA SER A 29 3.51 -0.89 1.88
C SER A 29 3.61 0.29 2.85
N ASP A 30 2.46 0.85 3.20
CA ASP A 30 2.37 1.83 4.28
C ASP A 30 3.41 2.95 4.14
N VAL A 31 3.50 3.48 2.91
CA VAL A 31 4.40 4.61 2.57
C VAL A 31 3.82 5.91 3.09
N HIS A 32 2.49 6.07 3.03
CA HIS A 32 1.75 7.23 3.53
C HIS A 32 2.30 8.56 3.01
N ARG A 33 2.56 8.68 1.70
CA ARG A 33 2.99 9.94 1.09
C ARG A 33 1.96 11.04 1.37
N GLY A 34 2.34 12.03 2.16
CA GLY A 34 1.50 13.14 2.58
C GLY A 34 1.82 14.45 1.87
N ASP A 35 1.60 15.57 2.54
CA ASP A 35 1.76 16.92 2.00
C ASP A 35 3.00 17.68 2.53
N ASN A 36 3.93 16.98 3.18
CA ASN A 36 5.12 17.52 3.83
C ASN A 36 4.80 18.51 4.97
N SER A 37 3.61 18.44 5.54
CA SER A 37 3.28 19.16 6.78
C SER A 37 3.87 18.44 8.00
N PHE A 38 3.72 19.02 9.18
CA PHE A 38 4.13 18.39 10.45
C PHE A 38 3.37 17.09 10.75
N ALA A 39 2.24 16.83 10.08
CA ALA A 39 1.48 15.60 10.19
C ALA A 39 1.95 14.51 9.19
N ASP A 40 2.82 14.84 8.25
CA ASP A 40 3.32 13.90 7.24
C ASP A 40 4.45 13.02 7.81
N ASP A 41 4.10 11.84 8.26
CA ASP A 41 5.04 10.85 8.80
C ASP A 41 6.09 10.39 7.76
N PHE A 42 5.78 10.45 6.46
CA PHE A 42 6.68 10.07 5.37
C PHE A 42 7.76 11.13 5.08
N ALA A 43 7.54 12.38 5.41
CA ALA A 43 8.41 13.50 5.04
C ALA A 43 9.89 13.25 5.37
N ASN A 44 10.18 12.62 6.51
CA ASN A 44 11.54 12.31 6.96
C ASN A 44 12.20 11.18 6.15
N ASN A 45 11.42 10.26 5.61
CA ASN A 45 11.90 9.08 4.89
C ASN A 45 11.91 9.25 3.37
N ARG A 46 11.38 10.35 2.86
CA ARG A 46 11.25 10.68 1.43
C ARG A 46 12.54 10.45 0.62
N ASN A 47 13.69 10.86 1.15
CA ASN A 47 14.94 10.75 0.42
C ASN A 47 15.47 9.32 0.38
N ILE A 48 15.26 8.55 1.45
CA ILE A 48 15.63 7.14 1.55
C ILE A 48 14.77 6.33 0.59
N ASP A 49 13.45 6.56 0.60
CA ASP A 49 12.50 5.90 -0.31
C ASP A 49 12.84 6.18 -1.78
N HIS A 50 13.06 7.45 -2.13
CA HIS A 50 13.46 7.81 -3.50
C HIS A 50 14.79 7.14 -3.91
N HIS A 51 15.77 7.06 -3.01
CA HIS A 51 17.04 6.38 -3.28
C HIS A 51 16.84 4.89 -3.49
N ALA A 52 16.06 4.23 -2.62
CA ALA A 52 15.76 2.81 -2.72
C ALA A 52 15.02 2.48 -4.02
N LEU A 53 13.94 3.21 -4.33
CA LEU A 53 13.18 3.02 -5.56
C LEU A 53 14.06 3.19 -6.81
N ASN A 54 14.93 4.22 -6.84
CA ASN A 54 15.86 4.43 -7.96
C ASN A 54 16.88 3.29 -8.10
N HIS A 55 17.36 2.75 -6.98
CA HIS A 55 18.25 1.57 -6.99
C HIS A 55 17.51 0.36 -7.60
N TYR A 56 16.32 0.04 -7.14
CA TYR A 56 15.54 -1.09 -7.64
C TYR A 56 15.11 -0.92 -9.10
N PHE A 57 14.73 0.31 -9.50
CA PHE A 57 14.43 0.61 -10.90
C PHE A 57 15.61 0.27 -11.81
N LYS A 58 16.81 0.78 -11.48
CA LYS A 58 18.05 0.57 -12.27
C LYS A 58 18.48 -0.90 -12.33
N ASN A 59 18.13 -1.71 -11.32
CA ASN A 59 18.48 -3.12 -11.25
C ASN A 59 17.40 -4.05 -11.81
N GLY A 60 16.39 -3.51 -12.51
CA GLY A 60 15.40 -4.29 -13.24
C GLY A 60 14.30 -4.90 -12.37
N PHE A 61 14.07 -4.40 -11.16
CA PHE A 61 12.99 -4.89 -10.29
C PHE A 61 11.62 -4.41 -10.76
N THR A 62 10.61 -5.22 -10.49
CA THR A 62 9.20 -4.82 -10.53
C THR A 62 8.77 -4.34 -9.15
N TYR A 63 8.13 -3.19 -9.07
CA TYR A 63 7.68 -2.58 -7.83
C TYR A 63 6.23 -2.93 -7.53
N CYS A 64 5.99 -3.53 -6.38
CA CYS A 64 4.67 -3.85 -5.85
C CYS A 64 4.41 -3.01 -4.58
N GLU A 65 3.44 -2.10 -4.63
CA GLU A 65 3.01 -1.30 -3.48
C GLU A 65 1.72 -1.89 -2.90
N LEU A 66 1.79 -2.45 -1.69
CA LEU A 66 0.68 -3.23 -1.11
C LEU A 66 -0.39 -2.36 -0.41
N GLY A 67 -0.60 -1.13 -0.85
CA GLY A 67 -1.58 -0.21 -0.29
C GLY A 67 -1.01 0.78 0.71
N ASP A 68 -1.83 1.75 1.09
CA ASP A 68 -1.45 2.91 1.90
C ASP A 68 -0.21 3.63 1.34
N GLY A 69 -0.15 3.68 0.01
CA GLY A 69 0.89 4.41 -0.69
C GLY A 69 0.72 5.92 -0.56
N ASP A 70 -0.51 6.39 -0.64
CA ASP A 70 -0.85 7.81 -0.59
C ASP A 70 -1.76 8.10 0.62
N GLU A 71 -1.40 9.11 1.45
CA GLU A 71 -2.15 9.50 2.63
C GLU A 71 -3.35 10.38 2.26
N LEU A 72 -4.44 9.72 1.86
CA LEU A 72 -5.68 10.38 1.44
C LEU A 72 -6.77 10.42 2.53
N TRP A 73 -6.46 10.01 3.75
CA TRP A 73 -7.31 10.29 4.90
C TRP A 73 -7.05 11.69 5.43
N GLU A 74 -5.80 12.09 5.56
CA GLU A 74 -5.40 13.41 6.05
C GLU A 74 -5.45 14.46 4.94
N ASN A 75 -5.09 14.10 3.72
CA ASN A 75 -5.03 15.00 2.59
C ASN A 75 -6.35 15.01 1.80
N LEU A 76 -6.76 16.21 1.35
CA LEU A 76 -8.04 16.40 0.67
C LEU A 76 -8.06 15.74 -0.71
N ASP A 77 -6.94 15.82 -1.42
CA ASP A 77 -6.82 15.29 -2.77
C ASP A 77 -5.40 14.78 -3.06
N PHE A 78 -5.30 13.99 -4.11
CA PHE A 78 -4.04 13.46 -4.63
C PHE A 78 -3.10 14.56 -5.14
N LYS A 79 -3.64 15.69 -5.59
CA LYS A 79 -2.85 16.75 -6.21
C LYS A 79 -1.83 17.36 -5.25
N SER A 80 -2.21 17.58 -3.98
CA SER A 80 -1.29 18.09 -2.97
C SER A 80 -0.14 17.11 -2.71
N VAL A 81 -0.46 15.83 -2.57
CA VAL A 81 0.52 14.74 -2.38
C VAL A 81 1.46 14.64 -3.59
N PHE A 82 0.91 14.64 -4.81
CA PHE A 82 1.69 14.56 -6.04
C PHE A 82 2.72 15.69 -6.16
N TYR A 83 2.29 16.96 -5.97
CA TYR A 83 3.22 18.08 -6.13
C TYR A 83 4.27 18.16 -5.02
N THR A 84 3.99 17.60 -3.87
CA THR A 84 4.96 17.49 -2.78
C THR A 84 6.05 16.46 -3.07
N HIS A 85 5.66 15.34 -3.69
CA HIS A 85 6.54 14.19 -3.94
C HIS A 85 6.75 13.92 -5.44
N THR A 86 6.80 14.98 -6.26
CA THR A 86 6.88 14.90 -7.73
C THR A 86 8.04 14.01 -8.22
N ASN A 87 9.20 14.06 -7.57
CA ASN A 87 10.35 13.24 -7.90
C ASN A 87 10.08 11.73 -7.72
N ILE A 88 9.33 11.35 -6.67
CA ILE A 88 8.93 9.96 -6.42
C ILE A 88 7.92 9.52 -7.47
N TYR A 89 6.90 10.34 -7.75
CA TYR A 89 5.89 10.00 -8.76
C TYR A 89 6.47 9.88 -10.17
N PHE A 90 7.46 10.68 -10.53
CA PHE A 90 8.15 10.52 -11.81
C PHE A 90 9.00 9.25 -11.86
N LEU A 91 9.53 8.81 -10.72
CA LEU A 91 10.20 7.52 -10.65
C LEU A 91 9.19 6.36 -10.73
N LEU A 92 8.05 6.45 -10.03
CA LEU A 92 6.94 5.50 -10.18
C LEU A 92 6.43 5.45 -11.62
N LYS A 93 6.37 6.62 -12.29
CA LYS A 93 6.02 6.68 -13.72
C LYS A 93 6.98 5.88 -14.59
N LYS A 94 8.29 5.91 -14.32
CA LYS A 94 9.25 5.08 -15.06
C LYS A 94 8.97 3.59 -14.89
N PHE A 95 8.68 3.13 -13.65
CA PHE A 95 8.24 1.74 -13.43
C PHE A 95 6.97 1.43 -14.21
N TYR A 96 6.01 2.37 -14.20
CA TYR A 96 4.73 2.22 -14.91
C TYR A 96 4.91 2.12 -16.43
N ASP A 97 5.70 3.01 -17.02
CA ASP A 97 5.96 3.06 -18.46
C ASP A 97 6.65 1.77 -18.98
N GLU A 98 7.37 1.07 -18.09
CA GLU A 98 8.01 -0.22 -18.37
C GLU A 98 7.16 -1.43 -17.93
N ASN A 99 5.87 -1.25 -17.57
CA ASN A 99 4.98 -2.29 -17.06
C ASN A 99 5.50 -3.01 -15.80
N ARG A 100 6.27 -2.32 -14.98
CA ARG A 100 6.88 -2.82 -13.74
C ARG A 100 6.33 -2.15 -12.48
N LEU A 101 5.08 -1.65 -12.51
CA LEU A 101 4.38 -1.04 -11.37
C LEU A 101 3.06 -1.73 -11.10
N TYR A 102 2.90 -2.24 -9.88
CA TYR A 102 1.64 -2.76 -9.37
C TYR A 102 1.30 -2.08 -8.04
N ARG A 103 0.11 -1.49 -7.95
CA ARG A 103 -0.35 -0.81 -6.73
C ARG A 103 -1.66 -1.41 -6.24
N LEU A 104 -1.70 -1.81 -4.98
CA LEU A 104 -2.89 -2.30 -4.31
C LEU A 104 -3.59 -1.16 -3.56
N ILE A 105 -4.80 -1.45 -3.14
CA ILE A 105 -5.64 -0.55 -2.34
C ILE A 105 -5.39 -0.84 -0.87
N GLY A 106 -4.99 0.18 -0.11
CA GLY A 106 -5.00 0.16 1.34
C GLY A 106 -6.24 0.87 1.92
N ASN A 107 -6.28 1.04 3.24
CA ASN A 107 -7.41 1.75 3.85
C ASN A 107 -7.29 3.27 3.73
N HIS A 108 -6.08 3.84 3.72
CA HIS A 108 -5.86 5.28 3.56
C HIS A 108 -6.10 5.77 2.14
N ASP A 109 -5.93 4.90 1.15
CA ASP A 109 -6.16 5.22 -0.26
C ASP A 109 -7.35 4.45 -0.87
N MET A 110 -8.32 4.00 -0.05
CA MET A 110 -9.57 3.32 -0.46
C MET A 110 -10.36 4.04 -1.56
N VAL A 111 -10.14 5.31 -1.75
CA VAL A 111 -10.78 6.09 -2.82
C VAL A 111 -10.40 5.57 -4.21
N TYR A 112 -9.27 4.89 -4.35
CA TYR A 112 -8.81 4.25 -5.60
C TYR A 112 -9.67 3.06 -6.05
N GLN A 113 -10.57 2.55 -5.21
CA GLN A 113 -11.63 1.63 -5.65
C GLN A 113 -12.57 2.26 -6.69
N LYS A 114 -12.63 3.61 -6.75
CA LYS A 114 -13.46 4.33 -7.69
C LYS A 114 -12.66 4.67 -8.94
N GLN A 115 -12.82 3.89 -10.00
CA GLN A 115 -12.09 4.08 -11.26
C GLN A 115 -12.21 5.53 -11.78
N LYS A 116 -13.39 6.17 -11.66
CA LYS A 116 -13.58 7.59 -12.03
C LYS A 116 -12.69 8.56 -11.23
N TYR A 117 -12.36 8.23 -9.97
CA TYR A 117 -11.42 9.03 -9.19
C TYR A 117 -9.99 8.85 -9.73
N VAL A 118 -9.61 7.61 -10.00
CA VAL A 118 -8.30 7.27 -10.57
C VAL A 118 -8.09 7.97 -11.91
N GLU A 119 -9.05 7.88 -12.82
CA GLU A 119 -9.02 8.56 -14.12
C GLU A 119 -8.82 10.07 -13.97
N LYS A 120 -9.62 10.70 -13.10
CA LYS A 120 -9.60 12.15 -12.90
C LYS A 120 -8.31 12.67 -12.30
N HIS A 121 -7.66 11.90 -11.41
CA HIS A 121 -6.58 12.41 -10.55
C HIS A 121 -5.22 11.82 -10.86
N LEU A 122 -5.15 10.60 -11.43
CA LEU A 122 -3.89 9.88 -11.65
C LEU A 122 -3.52 9.71 -13.13
N TYR A 123 -4.44 9.90 -14.07
CA TYR A 123 -4.11 9.72 -15.48
C TYR A 123 -3.24 10.83 -16.03
N THR A 124 -3.46 12.06 -15.56
CA THR A 124 -2.70 13.23 -15.97
C THR A 124 -2.28 14.08 -14.78
N TYR A 125 -1.25 14.88 -14.98
CA TYR A 125 -0.84 15.96 -14.08
C TYR A 125 -0.65 17.26 -14.86
N PHE A 126 -0.88 18.40 -14.23
CA PHE A 126 -0.62 19.69 -14.84
C PHE A 126 0.88 20.02 -14.70
N ASP A 127 1.57 20.12 -15.82
CA ASP A 127 2.97 20.52 -15.84
C ASP A 127 3.06 22.06 -15.79
N LYS A 128 3.56 22.56 -14.67
CA LYS A 128 3.70 24.03 -14.44
C LYS A 128 4.72 24.69 -15.35
N VAL A 129 5.66 23.93 -15.92
CA VAL A 129 6.69 24.48 -16.83
C VAL A 129 6.13 24.68 -18.22
N THR A 130 5.41 23.69 -18.73
CA THR A 130 4.83 23.74 -20.09
C THR A 130 3.43 24.37 -20.11
N GLY A 131 2.77 24.52 -18.95
CA GLY A 131 1.40 25.01 -18.82
C GLY A 131 0.34 24.05 -19.39
N LYS A 132 0.64 22.76 -19.51
CA LYS A 132 -0.23 21.75 -20.13
C LYS A 132 -0.38 20.51 -19.24
N ASP A 133 -1.49 19.80 -19.44
CA ASP A 133 -1.64 18.47 -18.85
C ASP A 133 -0.74 17.46 -19.57
N GLN A 134 -0.05 16.66 -18.78
CA GLN A 134 0.84 15.59 -19.22
C GLN A 134 0.38 14.25 -18.66
N PRO A 135 0.59 13.12 -19.37
CA PRO A 135 0.25 11.80 -18.86
C PRO A 135 1.10 11.43 -17.63
N LEU A 136 0.43 10.93 -16.58
CA LEU A 136 1.08 10.36 -15.40
C LEU A 136 0.96 8.83 -15.42
N PHE A 137 -0.22 8.29 -15.14
CA PHE A 137 -0.51 6.84 -15.16
C PHE A 137 -1.79 6.54 -15.95
N PRO A 138 -1.84 6.81 -17.27
CA PRO A 138 -3.07 6.63 -18.08
C PRO A 138 -3.46 5.15 -18.16
N GLY A 139 -4.62 4.78 -17.61
CA GLY A 139 -5.10 3.40 -17.60
C GLY A 139 -4.69 2.57 -16.39
N ILE A 140 -4.00 3.16 -15.40
CA ILE A 140 -3.67 2.43 -14.16
C ILE A 140 -4.93 1.94 -13.45
N THR A 141 -4.87 0.72 -12.92
CA THR A 141 -5.91 0.09 -12.13
C THR A 141 -5.36 -0.35 -10.78
N PHE A 142 -6.20 -0.30 -9.76
CA PHE A 142 -5.89 -0.75 -8.42
C PHE A 142 -6.73 -1.96 -8.06
N THR A 143 -6.15 -2.93 -7.39
CA THR A 143 -6.84 -4.14 -6.91
C THR A 143 -6.64 -4.32 -5.41
N GLU A 144 -7.48 -5.12 -4.76
CA GLU A 144 -7.31 -5.44 -3.33
C GLU A 144 -6.28 -6.56 -3.11
N GLY A 145 -5.88 -7.28 -4.16
CA GLY A 145 -4.90 -8.36 -4.09
C GLY A 145 -4.09 -8.50 -5.36
N LEU A 146 -2.90 -9.06 -5.22
CA LEU A 146 -2.00 -9.45 -6.29
C LEU A 146 -1.50 -10.86 -6.04
N ILE A 147 -1.47 -11.70 -7.06
CA ILE A 147 -0.90 -13.04 -7.01
C ILE A 147 0.25 -13.12 -8.00
N LEU A 148 1.42 -13.49 -7.50
CA LEU A 148 2.52 -13.93 -8.34
C LEU A 148 2.39 -15.45 -8.52
N GLU A 149 2.30 -15.93 -9.76
CA GLU A 149 2.23 -17.35 -10.09
C GLU A 149 3.48 -17.77 -10.81
N HIS A 150 4.23 -18.73 -10.24
CA HIS A 150 5.45 -19.22 -10.87
C HIS A 150 5.13 -20.00 -12.15
N GLU A 151 5.81 -19.68 -13.24
CA GLU A 151 5.52 -20.23 -14.59
C GLU A 151 5.56 -21.75 -14.64
N THR A 152 6.53 -22.38 -13.97
CA THR A 152 6.77 -23.82 -14.01
C THR A 152 6.11 -24.55 -12.85
N SER A 153 6.41 -24.18 -11.60
CA SER A 153 5.95 -24.89 -10.39
C SER A 153 4.51 -24.60 -10.03
N LYS A 154 3.91 -23.55 -10.61
CA LYS A 154 2.58 -23.03 -10.25
C LYS A 154 2.45 -22.58 -8.80
N GLN A 155 3.57 -22.42 -8.09
CA GLN A 155 3.57 -21.84 -6.76
C GLN A 155 3.02 -20.42 -6.80
N GLU A 156 2.10 -20.12 -5.90
CA GLU A 156 1.51 -18.79 -5.75
C GLU A 156 2.10 -18.04 -4.56
N ILE A 157 2.28 -16.74 -4.72
CA ILE A 157 2.55 -15.79 -3.65
C ILE A 157 1.41 -14.78 -3.65
N PHE A 158 0.60 -14.79 -2.60
CA PHE A 158 -0.52 -13.87 -2.47
C PHE A 158 -0.12 -12.63 -1.70
N MET A 159 -0.42 -11.47 -2.24
CA MET A 159 -0.16 -10.16 -1.63
C MET A 159 -1.44 -9.36 -1.50
N LEU A 160 -1.65 -8.75 -0.32
CA LEU A 160 -2.76 -7.84 -0.06
C LEU A 160 -2.32 -6.84 1.01
N HIS A 161 -3.05 -5.72 1.15
CA HIS A 161 -2.68 -4.75 2.19
C HIS A 161 -2.84 -5.30 3.62
N GLY A 162 -3.94 -6.01 3.91
CA GLY A 162 -4.18 -6.58 5.26
C GLY A 162 -5.35 -5.91 6.00
N HIS A 163 -5.80 -4.72 5.61
CA HIS A 163 -6.98 -4.06 6.18
C HIS A 163 -8.27 -4.88 5.99
N GLN A 164 -8.29 -5.84 5.07
CA GLN A 164 -9.37 -6.81 4.88
C GLN A 164 -9.62 -7.65 6.14
N ALA A 165 -8.57 -7.89 6.95
CA ALA A 165 -8.67 -8.57 8.24
C ALA A 165 -9.16 -7.64 9.37
N ASP A 166 -9.15 -6.32 9.14
CA ASP A 166 -9.57 -5.29 10.10
C ASP A 166 -11.00 -4.80 9.79
N TRP A 167 -11.94 -5.01 10.75
CA TRP A 167 -13.34 -4.64 10.52
C TRP A 167 -13.54 -3.12 10.47
N TRP A 168 -12.85 -2.37 11.36
CA TRP A 168 -12.99 -0.92 11.45
C TRP A 168 -12.44 -0.22 10.22
N ASN A 169 -11.23 -0.57 9.81
CA ASN A 169 -10.57 0.06 8.67
C ASN A 169 -11.20 -0.35 7.33
N TYR A 170 -11.82 -1.52 7.26
CA TYR A 170 -12.49 -1.96 6.03
C TYR A 170 -13.91 -1.37 5.89
N ARG A 171 -14.75 -1.40 6.94
CA ARG A 171 -16.17 -0.97 6.83
C ARG A 171 -16.39 0.48 7.22
N ALA A 172 -15.70 0.96 8.22
CA ALA A 172 -15.87 2.30 8.76
C ALA A 172 -14.90 3.32 8.14
N TRP A 173 -14.22 3.01 7.04
CA TRP A 173 -13.18 3.86 6.47
C TRP A 173 -13.64 5.30 6.16
N LYS A 174 -14.89 5.49 5.72
CA LYS A 174 -15.44 6.85 5.48
C LYS A 174 -15.59 7.65 6.76
N PHE A 175 -16.02 6.98 7.83
CA PHE A 175 -16.15 7.59 9.15
C PHE A 175 -14.76 7.85 9.75
N ASN A 176 -13.86 6.87 9.69
CA ASN A 176 -12.48 7.02 10.15
C ASN A 176 -11.78 8.16 9.41
N ARG A 177 -11.90 8.23 8.10
CA ARG A 177 -11.36 9.32 7.28
C ARG A 177 -11.93 10.70 7.70
N PHE A 178 -13.23 10.78 7.99
CA PHE A 178 -13.84 12.01 8.49
C PHE A 178 -13.25 12.39 9.85
N MET A 179 -13.13 11.46 10.78
CA MET A 179 -12.55 11.69 12.11
C MET A 179 -11.08 12.11 12.04
N VAL A 180 -10.30 11.45 11.20
CA VAL A 180 -8.89 11.81 10.99
C VAL A 180 -8.78 13.26 10.47
N ARG A 181 -9.57 13.64 9.49
CA ARG A 181 -9.56 15.01 8.95
C ARG A 181 -10.06 16.08 9.91
N ALA A 182 -11.15 15.78 10.62
CA ALA A 182 -11.82 16.77 11.49
C ALA A 182 -11.11 16.94 12.83
N LEU A 183 -10.49 15.89 13.37
CA LEU A 183 -9.95 15.88 14.73
C LEU A 183 -8.46 15.50 14.79
N TRP A 184 -8.10 14.32 14.27
CA TRP A 184 -6.75 13.81 14.53
C TRP A 184 -5.66 14.59 13.82
N ARG A 185 -5.85 15.05 12.60
CA ARG A 185 -4.88 15.91 11.89
C ARG A 185 -4.57 17.19 12.68
N GLN A 186 -5.58 17.79 13.30
CA GLN A 186 -5.37 18.98 14.14
C GLN A 186 -4.56 18.65 15.41
N LEU A 187 -4.82 17.50 16.02
CA LEU A 187 -4.12 17.06 17.23
C LEU A 187 -2.69 16.60 16.94
N GLN A 188 -2.43 16.00 15.79
CA GLN A 188 -1.08 15.60 15.36
C GLN A 188 -0.14 16.80 15.22
N ILE A 189 -0.64 17.95 14.75
CA ILE A 189 0.15 19.20 14.71
C ILE A 189 0.64 19.58 16.11
N PHE A 190 -0.08 19.20 17.17
CA PHE A 190 0.30 19.40 18.57
C PHE A 190 1.01 18.18 19.20
N GLY A 191 1.43 17.19 18.38
CA GLY A 191 2.17 16.01 18.85
C GLY A 191 1.30 14.90 19.47
N ILE A 192 -0.03 14.97 19.35
CA ILE A 192 -0.96 13.94 19.87
C ILE A 192 -1.23 12.95 18.75
N GLY A 193 -0.65 11.74 18.83
CA GLY A 193 -0.83 10.69 17.84
C GLY A 193 -2.24 10.06 17.84
N ASP A 194 -2.67 9.52 16.70
CA ASP A 194 -3.93 8.79 16.59
C ASP A 194 -3.83 7.43 17.31
N PRO A 195 -4.63 7.19 18.37
CA PRO A 195 -4.62 5.93 19.11
C PRO A 195 -5.38 4.80 18.41
N THR A 196 -6.11 5.09 17.33
CA THR A 196 -6.96 4.10 16.63
C THR A 196 -6.20 3.34 15.54
N SER A 197 -5.02 3.80 15.15
CA SER A 197 -4.17 3.13 14.16
C SER A 197 -3.75 1.73 14.63
N PRO A 198 -3.91 0.66 13.81
CA PRO A 198 -3.41 -0.68 14.12
C PRO A 198 -1.91 -0.70 14.41
N ALA A 199 -1.14 0.18 13.77
CA ALA A 199 0.29 0.35 14.03
C ALA A 199 0.60 0.74 15.48
N LYS A 200 -0.30 1.48 16.14
CA LYS A 200 -0.19 1.95 17.52
C LYS A 200 -1.00 1.11 18.52
N ASN A 201 -1.98 0.32 18.04
CA ASN A 201 -2.85 -0.51 18.88
C ASN A 201 -2.47 -1.99 18.78
N PHE A 202 -1.65 -2.45 19.73
CA PHE A 202 -1.14 -3.81 19.77
C PHE A 202 -2.24 -4.91 19.78
N LYS A 203 -3.40 -4.65 20.39
CA LYS A 203 -4.51 -5.63 20.43
C LYS A 203 -5.14 -5.81 19.05
N GLU A 204 -5.33 -4.74 18.29
CA GLU A 204 -5.88 -4.82 16.93
C GLU A 204 -4.86 -5.45 15.97
N LEU A 205 -3.58 -5.11 16.10
CA LEU A 205 -2.50 -5.74 15.35
C LEU A 205 -2.53 -7.27 15.49
N ILE A 206 -2.57 -7.78 16.73
CA ILE A 206 -2.63 -9.23 16.98
C ILE A 206 -3.88 -9.86 16.36
N LYS A 207 -5.02 -9.18 16.38
CA LYS A 207 -6.25 -9.68 15.75
C LYS A 207 -6.12 -9.79 14.23
N VAL A 208 -5.52 -8.79 13.58
CA VAL A 208 -5.26 -8.81 12.13
C VAL A 208 -4.34 -9.97 11.78
N GLU A 209 -3.18 -10.08 12.45
CA GLU A 209 -2.24 -11.19 12.22
C GLU A 209 -2.90 -12.56 12.44
N ARG A 210 -3.61 -12.75 13.55
CA ARG A 210 -4.30 -14.02 13.85
C ARG A 210 -5.34 -14.40 12.79
N ARG A 211 -6.12 -13.42 12.32
CA ARG A 211 -7.15 -13.66 11.29
C ARG A 211 -6.52 -14.01 9.95
N THR A 212 -5.44 -13.32 9.57
CA THR A 212 -4.71 -13.61 8.33
C THR A 212 -4.04 -14.99 8.41
N LYS A 213 -3.35 -15.30 9.51
CA LYS A 213 -2.74 -16.63 9.72
C LYS A 213 -3.75 -17.76 9.66
N LYS A 214 -4.94 -17.56 10.26
CA LYS A 214 -6.01 -18.56 10.15
C LYS A 214 -6.44 -18.77 8.69
N TRP A 215 -6.59 -17.70 7.91
CA TRP A 215 -6.92 -17.82 6.50
C TRP A 215 -5.84 -18.57 5.72
N ILE A 216 -4.57 -18.30 5.97
CA ILE A 216 -3.44 -19.00 5.35
C ILE A 216 -3.49 -20.50 5.64
N GLN A 217 -3.73 -20.88 6.90
CA GLN A 217 -3.85 -22.29 7.31
C GLN A 217 -5.05 -22.99 6.65
N ASP A 218 -6.17 -22.28 6.50
CA ASP A 218 -7.38 -22.80 5.86
C ASP A 218 -7.23 -22.87 4.31
N ASN A 219 -6.11 -22.36 3.74
CA ASN A 219 -5.80 -22.31 2.30
C ASN A 219 -4.39 -22.88 2.01
N ASP A 220 -4.13 -24.12 2.43
CA ASP A 220 -2.92 -24.91 2.12
C ASP A 220 -1.59 -24.21 2.49
N ASN A 221 -1.59 -23.40 3.54
CA ASN A 221 -0.45 -22.60 3.99
C ASN A 221 0.12 -21.70 2.85
N LEU A 222 -0.77 -21.12 2.05
CA LEU A 222 -0.42 -20.25 0.93
C LEU A 222 0.47 -19.09 1.39
N LEU A 223 1.65 -18.96 0.77
CA LEU A 223 2.56 -17.86 1.06
C LEU A 223 1.85 -16.52 0.87
N THR A 224 1.73 -15.76 1.96
CA THR A 224 0.97 -14.51 1.96
C THR A 224 1.78 -13.38 2.57
N ILE A 225 1.85 -12.26 1.85
CA ILE A 225 2.54 -11.02 2.27
C ILE A 225 1.48 -9.95 2.52
N ILE A 226 1.56 -9.28 3.67
CA ILE A 226 0.71 -8.13 4.00
C ILE A 226 1.53 -6.93 4.49
N GLY A 227 0.91 -5.75 4.53
CA GLY A 227 1.34 -4.54 5.23
C GLY A 227 0.47 -4.23 6.45
N HIS A 228 -0.07 -3.01 6.51
CA HIS A 228 -1.13 -2.51 7.39
C HIS A 228 -0.79 -2.43 8.89
N THR A 229 -0.06 -3.39 9.43
CA THR A 229 0.27 -3.41 10.86
C THR A 229 1.60 -2.76 11.19
N HIS A 230 2.34 -2.30 10.18
CA HIS A 230 3.67 -1.68 10.28
C HIS A 230 4.68 -2.51 11.08
N ARG A 231 4.45 -3.82 11.21
CA ARG A 231 5.27 -4.71 12.02
C ARG A 231 5.89 -5.80 11.17
N PRO A 232 7.17 -5.68 10.78
CA PRO A 232 7.82 -6.66 9.93
C PRO A 232 7.73 -8.07 10.53
N ARG A 233 7.38 -9.05 9.69
CA ARG A 233 7.28 -10.45 10.05
C ARG A 233 7.91 -11.32 8.97
N PHE A 234 8.80 -12.19 9.42
CA PHE A 234 9.44 -13.19 8.58
C PHE A 234 9.32 -14.54 9.28
N PRO A 235 8.53 -15.50 8.76
CA PRO A 235 8.32 -16.78 9.40
C PRO A 235 9.60 -17.63 9.35
N LYS A 236 9.80 -18.45 10.36
CA LYS A 236 10.85 -19.49 10.34
C LYS A 236 10.39 -20.66 9.45
N PRO A 237 11.32 -21.47 8.93
CA PRO A 237 10.97 -22.70 8.24
C PRO A 237 10.03 -23.57 9.07
N GLY A 238 8.92 -24.02 8.48
CA GLY A 238 7.89 -24.83 9.16
C GLY A 238 6.81 -24.04 9.90
N GLU A 239 6.94 -22.71 10.01
CA GLU A 239 5.86 -21.86 10.52
C GLU A 239 4.85 -21.52 9.39
N ILE A 240 3.73 -20.92 9.80
CA ILE A 240 2.72 -20.40 8.84
C ILE A 240 3.40 -19.40 7.90
N ALA A 241 3.21 -19.57 6.58
CA ALA A 241 3.83 -18.76 5.54
C ALA A 241 3.25 -17.31 5.48
N PHE A 242 3.29 -16.63 6.63
CA PHE A 242 2.81 -15.28 6.86
C PHE A 242 3.96 -14.31 6.94
N PHE A 243 3.99 -13.38 5.99
CA PHE A 243 4.98 -12.30 5.92
C PHE A 243 4.29 -10.94 6.13
N ASN A 244 5.02 -10.00 6.69
CA ASN A 244 4.64 -8.59 6.72
C ASN A 244 5.87 -7.75 6.35
N ASP A 245 5.72 -6.87 5.37
CA ASP A 245 6.81 -6.08 4.81
C ASP A 245 7.19 -4.84 5.66
N GLY A 246 6.43 -4.58 6.73
CA GLY A 246 6.70 -3.45 7.62
C GLY A 246 6.03 -2.18 7.19
N SER A 247 6.76 -1.08 7.14
CA SER A 247 6.24 0.25 6.79
C SER A 247 7.39 1.19 6.43
N CYS A 248 7.14 2.15 5.56
CA CYS A 248 8.06 3.23 5.21
C CYS A 248 7.95 4.45 6.14
N VAL A 249 7.12 4.40 7.18
CA VAL A 249 6.90 5.48 8.15
C VAL A 249 7.08 5.03 9.59
N HIS A 250 7.30 6.01 10.50
CA HIS A 250 7.40 5.75 11.93
C HIS A 250 6.11 5.09 12.50
N PRO A 251 6.20 4.21 13.52
CA PRO A 251 7.36 3.97 14.37
C PRO A 251 8.37 2.92 13.88
N ARG A 252 8.18 2.34 12.72
CA ARG A 252 8.99 1.21 12.25
C ARG A 252 9.32 1.34 10.78
N SER A 253 10.02 2.42 10.46
CA SER A 253 10.69 2.51 9.16
C SER A 253 11.69 1.35 9.00
N ILE A 254 11.86 0.95 7.79
CA ILE A 254 12.83 -0.05 7.32
C ILE A 254 14.22 0.28 7.81
#